data_bb88e0738c8ea6c5534d35d74755e809
#
_entry.id   bb88e0738c8ea6c5534d35d74755e809
#
_cell.length_a   1.000
_cell.length_b   1.000
_cell.length_c   1.000
_cell.angle_alpha   90.00
_cell.angle_beta   90.00
_cell.angle_gamma   90.00
#
_symmetry.space_group_name_H-M   'P 1'
#
loop_
_entity.id
_entity.type
_entity.pdbx_description
1 polymer ?
#
loop_
_entity_poly.entity_id
_entity_poly.type
_entity_poly.pdbx_seq_one_letter_code
_entity_poly.pdbx_strand_id
1 'polypeptide(L)'
;RTHGKSKIGPEYIKNALSYIIKMQIKTILNHRIFKFLMVGGIGTLVQLVTLQLFRAIVPEFDWLFITGFVLTTFLSIEVAILSNFILNNVWTFADRKITLAQAPLKFLQFNVTSAGSILIQLIVATIGERVFGLFKLLTIPVINYDFDTGTLYVMIGILIGLFWNFFAYDAFIWKKKK
;
A
#
# COMPACT_ATOMS: atom_id res chain seq x y z
N ARG A 1 -12.07 31.51 -55.64
CA ARG A 1 -11.67 30.81 -54.38
C ARG A 1 -12.45 31.48 -53.25
N THR A 2 -13.55 30.87 -52.81
CA THR A 2 -14.32 31.27 -51.65
C THR A 2 -13.50 30.98 -50.40
N HIS A 3 -13.33 31.97 -49.54
CA HIS A 3 -12.66 31.87 -48.25
C HIS A 3 -13.40 30.86 -47.37
N GLY A 4 -12.85 29.65 -47.28
CA GLY A 4 -13.37 28.62 -46.37
C GLY A 4 -13.13 29.05 -44.94
N LYS A 5 -14.20 29.25 -44.19
CA LYS A 5 -14.12 29.41 -42.72
C LYS A 5 -13.53 28.14 -42.15
N SER A 6 -12.46 28.27 -41.37
CA SER A 6 -11.86 27.16 -40.67
C SER A 6 -12.94 26.48 -39.81
N LYS A 7 -13.13 25.15 -40.02
CA LYS A 7 -14.08 24.34 -39.24
C LYS A 7 -13.57 24.01 -37.80
N ILE A 8 -12.40 24.54 -37.44
CA ILE A 8 -11.79 24.36 -36.13
C ILE A 8 -12.38 25.43 -35.21
N GLY A 9 -13.55 25.15 -34.64
CA GLY A 9 -14.15 25.98 -33.60
C GLY A 9 -13.62 25.65 -32.17
N PRO A 10 -13.85 26.52 -31.18
CA PRO A 10 -13.44 26.29 -29.81
C PRO A 10 -13.93 24.95 -29.24
N GLU A 11 -15.09 24.46 -29.65
CA GLU A 11 -15.65 23.15 -29.28
C GLU A 11 -14.79 21.99 -29.79
N TYR A 12 -14.25 22.10 -31.00
CA TYR A 12 -13.37 21.09 -31.57
C TYR A 12 -12.08 20.96 -30.73
N ILE A 13 -11.50 22.11 -30.37
CA ILE A 13 -10.29 22.16 -29.52
C ILE A 13 -10.58 21.56 -28.14
N LYS A 14 -11.71 21.92 -27.51
CA LYS A 14 -12.13 21.39 -26.23
C LYS A 14 -12.34 19.86 -26.28
N ASN A 15 -12.98 19.35 -27.32
CA ASN A 15 -13.21 17.94 -27.51
C ASN A 15 -11.91 17.17 -27.79
N ALA A 16 -11.00 17.73 -28.59
CA ALA A 16 -9.69 17.14 -28.84
C ALA A 16 -8.83 17.08 -27.58
N LEU A 17 -8.77 18.17 -26.78
CA LEU A 17 -8.09 18.20 -25.51
C LEU A 17 -8.69 17.19 -24.50
N SER A 18 -10.02 17.15 -24.39
CA SER A 18 -10.71 16.18 -23.53
C SER A 18 -10.39 14.73 -23.95
N TYR A 19 -10.33 14.44 -25.23
CA TYR A 19 -9.99 13.13 -25.75
C TYR A 19 -8.53 12.75 -25.45
N ILE A 20 -7.58 13.69 -25.66
CA ILE A 20 -6.17 13.48 -25.34
C ILE A 20 -5.97 13.23 -23.85
N ILE A 21 -6.60 14.05 -22.99
CA ILE A 21 -6.53 13.90 -21.54
C ILE A 21 -7.09 12.54 -21.11
N LYS A 22 -8.27 12.13 -21.62
CA LYS A 22 -8.85 10.82 -21.33
C LYS A 22 -7.95 9.67 -21.77
N MET A 23 -7.31 9.79 -22.93
CA MET A 23 -6.38 8.79 -23.45
C MET A 23 -5.12 8.68 -22.57
N GLN A 24 -4.54 9.81 -22.16
CA GLN A 24 -3.39 9.86 -21.26
C GLN A 24 -3.73 9.27 -19.88
N ILE A 25 -4.86 9.65 -19.30
CA ILE A 25 -5.34 9.10 -18.03
C ILE A 25 -5.53 7.59 -18.17
N LYS A 26 -6.17 7.10 -19.23
CA LYS A 26 -6.35 5.65 -19.46
C LYS A 26 -5.01 4.92 -19.57
N THR A 27 -4.03 5.51 -20.23
CA THR A 27 -2.68 4.93 -20.36
C THR A 27 -1.98 4.86 -19.01
N ILE A 28 -2.04 5.93 -18.19
CA ILE A 28 -1.48 5.97 -16.84
C ILE A 28 -2.17 4.94 -15.94
N LEU A 29 -3.50 4.91 -15.92
CA LEU A 29 -4.28 3.98 -15.10
C LEU A 29 -4.04 2.51 -15.47
N ASN A 30 -3.73 2.23 -16.73
CA ASN A 30 -3.37 0.88 -17.17
C ASN A 30 -1.92 0.52 -16.94
N HIS A 31 -1.08 1.47 -16.58
CA HIS A 31 0.33 1.21 -16.32
C HIS A 31 0.49 0.36 -15.05
N ARG A 32 1.24 -0.75 -15.14
CA ARG A 32 1.41 -1.70 -14.00
C ARG A 32 1.96 -1.04 -12.75
N ILE A 33 2.88 -0.09 -12.89
CA ILE A 33 3.45 0.65 -11.76
C ILE A 33 2.37 1.45 -11.04
N PHE A 34 1.48 2.13 -11.78
CA PHE A 34 0.38 2.87 -11.18
C PHE A 34 -0.57 1.96 -10.41
N LYS A 35 -0.97 0.82 -11.01
CA LYS A 35 -1.81 -0.17 -10.31
C LYS A 35 -1.13 -0.69 -9.05
N PHE A 36 0.16 -0.99 -9.13
CA PHE A 36 0.94 -1.44 -7.98
C PHE A 36 0.99 -0.40 -6.85
N LEU A 37 1.21 0.88 -7.16
CA LEU A 37 1.18 1.96 -6.18
C LEU A 37 -0.20 2.14 -5.55
N MET A 38 -1.27 2.03 -6.34
CA MET A 38 -2.64 2.07 -5.83
C MET A 38 -2.94 0.90 -4.89
N VAL A 39 -2.52 -0.30 -5.26
CA VAL A 39 -2.64 -1.49 -4.39
C VAL A 39 -1.86 -1.29 -3.09
N GLY A 40 -0.64 -0.74 -3.16
CA GLY A 40 0.15 -0.40 -1.98
C GLY A 40 -0.56 0.62 -1.07
N GLY A 41 -1.15 1.66 -1.66
CA GLY A 41 -1.95 2.65 -0.92
C GLY A 41 -3.18 2.03 -0.24
N ILE A 42 -3.92 1.16 -0.94
CA ILE A 42 -5.05 0.41 -0.36
C ILE A 42 -4.55 -0.48 0.79
N GLY A 43 -3.44 -1.20 0.59
CA GLY A 43 -2.82 -2.02 1.63
C GLY A 43 -2.46 -1.23 2.89
N THR A 44 -1.94 0.01 2.72
CA THR A 44 -1.68 0.92 3.84
C THR A 44 -2.96 1.25 4.60
N LEU A 45 -4.05 1.58 3.91
CA LEU A 45 -5.35 1.84 4.56
C LEU A 45 -5.86 0.60 5.29
N VAL A 46 -5.79 -0.57 4.67
CA VAL A 46 -6.17 -1.85 5.30
C VAL A 46 -5.33 -2.09 6.55
N GLN A 47 -4.01 -1.87 6.50
CA GLN A 47 -3.14 -2.04 7.66
C GLN A 47 -3.52 -1.11 8.81
N LEU A 48 -3.73 0.18 8.54
CA LEU A 48 -4.08 1.15 9.57
C LEU A 48 -5.44 0.85 10.22
N VAL A 49 -6.44 0.47 9.42
CA VAL A 49 -7.78 0.10 9.93
C VAL A 49 -7.68 -1.17 10.77
N THR A 50 -7.02 -2.21 10.28
CA THR A 50 -6.89 -3.49 11.00
C THR A 50 -6.02 -3.36 12.24
N LEU A 51 -5.01 -2.49 12.25
CA LEU A 51 -4.25 -2.17 13.45
C LEU A 51 -5.17 -1.67 14.58
N GLN A 52 -6.08 -0.74 14.29
CA GLN A 52 -7.01 -0.23 15.28
C GLN A 52 -7.99 -1.31 15.76
N LEU A 53 -8.49 -2.15 14.85
CA LEU A 53 -9.36 -3.26 15.20
C LEU A 53 -8.65 -4.26 16.12
N PHE A 54 -7.41 -4.65 15.81
CA PHE A 54 -6.65 -5.57 16.64
C PHE A 54 -6.31 -4.97 18.00
N ARG A 55 -5.94 -3.68 18.07
CA ARG A 55 -5.70 -2.99 19.35
C ARG A 55 -6.94 -2.91 20.24
N ALA A 56 -8.13 -2.92 19.66
CA ALA A 56 -9.37 -2.97 20.45
C ALA A 56 -9.70 -4.35 21.01
N ILE A 57 -9.14 -5.43 20.44
CA ILE A 57 -9.47 -6.82 20.79
C ILE A 57 -8.33 -7.47 21.57
N VAL A 58 -7.07 -7.21 21.21
CA VAL A 58 -5.90 -7.81 21.85
C VAL A 58 -5.60 -7.07 23.15
N PRO A 59 -5.54 -7.76 24.29
CA PRO A 59 -5.20 -7.13 25.57
C PRO A 59 -3.79 -6.53 25.53
N GLU A 60 -3.57 -5.51 26.35
CA GLU A 60 -2.22 -5.01 26.60
C GLU A 60 -1.42 -6.04 27.40
N PHE A 61 -0.25 -6.40 26.92
CA PHE A 61 0.72 -7.24 27.60
C PHE A 61 2.13 -6.82 27.22
N ASP A 62 3.07 -7.15 28.08
CA ASP A 62 4.49 -6.93 27.83
C ASP A 62 5.26 -8.20 28.20
N TRP A 63 5.75 -8.91 27.20
CA TRP A 63 6.55 -10.11 27.36
C TRP A 63 7.81 -10.04 26.50
N LEU A 64 8.94 -9.85 27.17
CA LEU A 64 10.26 -9.73 26.54
C LEU A 64 10.30 -8.62 25.47
N PHE A 65 10.24 -9.00 24.19
CA PHE A 65 10.26 -8.09 23.04
C PHE A 65 8.90 -7.98 22.34
N ILE A 66 7.91 -8.75 22.78
CA ILE A 66 6.58 -8.82 22.18
C ILE A 66 5.61 -8.14 23.13
N THR A 67 5.12 -6.98 22.72
CA THR A 67 4.03 -6.28 23.40
C THR A 67 2.71 -6.49 22.66
N GLY A 68 1.60 -6.18 23.29
CA GLY A 68 0.29 -6.16 22.65
C GLY A 68 0.31 -5.29 21.37
N PHE A 69 1.02 -4.14 21.42
CA PHE A 69 1.17 -3.26 20.26
C PHE A 69 2.01 -3.91 19.14
N VAL A 70 3.12 -4.54 19.44
CA VAL A 70 3.96 -5.22 18.43
C VAL A 70 3.21 -6.37 17.78
N LEU A 71 2.47 -7.17 18.58
CA LEU A 71 1.65 -8.25 18.04
C LEU A 71 0.53 -7.73 17.13
N THR A 72 -0.20 -6.69 17.54
CA THR A 72 -1.27 -6.10 16.71
C THR A 72 -0.71 -5.47 15.43
N THR A 73 0.48 -4.87 15.50
CA THR A 73 1.20 -4.38 14.32
C THR A 73 1.53 -5.51 13.36
N PHE A 74 2.09 -6.61 13.84
CA PHE A 74 2.38 -7.79 13.02
C PHE A 74 1.12 -8.35 12.35
N LEU A 75 0.04 -8.55 13.10
CA LEU A 75 -1.23 -9.05 12.57
C LEU A 75 -1.81 -8.10 11.49
N SER A 76 -1.72 -6.80 11.70
CA SER A 76 -2.19 -5.81 10.71
C SER A 76 -1.36 -5.83 9.42
N ILE A 77 -0.05 -6.06 9.51
CA ILE A 77 0.83 -6.23 8.35
C ILE A 77 0.40 -7.45 7.54
N GLU A 78 0.16 -8.60 8.19
CA GLU A 78 -0.26 -9.83 7.51
C GLU A 78 -1.59 -9.66 6.75
N VAL A 79 -2.57 -8.97 7.34
CA VAL A 79 -3.83 -8.67 6.66
C VAL A 79 -3.61 -7.76 5.45
N ALA A 80 -2.75 -6.75 5.57
CA ALA A 80 -2.41 -5.86 4.45
C ALA A 80 -1.68 -6.62 3.32
N ILE A 81 -0.75 -7.52 3.65
CA ILE A 81 -0.04 -8.37 2.69
C ILE A 81 -1.03 -9.28 1.95
N LEU A 82 -1.97 -9.89 2.67
CA LEU A 82 -3.01 -10.72 2.07
C LEU A 82 -3.89 -9.90 1.11
N SER A 83 -4.30 -8.70 1.52
CA SER A 83 -5.06 -7.76 0.68
C SER A 83 -4.27 -7.39 -0.58
N ASN A 84 -3.00 -7.03 -0.43
CA ASN A 84 -2.12 -6.68 -1.54
C ASN A 84 -1.91 -7.87 -2.50
N PHE A 85 -1.75 -9.08 -1.98
CA PHE A 85 -1.64 -10.30 -2.78
C PHE A 85 -2.89 -10.52 -3.64
N ILE A 86 -4.08 -10.42 -3.02
CA ILE A 86 -5.35 -10.60 -3.71
C ILE A 86 -5.54 -9.51 -4.79
N LEU A 87 -5.34 -8.24 -4.43
CA LEU A 87 -5.52 -7.12 -5.35
C LEU A 87 -4.52 -7.16 -6.50
N ASN A 88 -3.27 -7.51 -6.24
CA ASN A 88 -2.27 -7.69 -7.28
C ASN A 88 -2.67 -8.84 -8.24
N ASN A 89 -3.17 -9.95 -7.71
CA ASN A 89 -3.60 -11.08 -8.54
C ASN A 89 -4.81 -10.73 -9.43
N VAL A 90 -5.78 -9.96 -8.92
CA VAL A 90 -7.00 -9.66 -9.69
C VAL A 90 -6.90 -8.41 -10.56
N TRP A 91 -6.00 -7.47 -10.22
CA TRP A 91 -5.93 -6.17 -10.89
C TRP A 91 -4.57 -5.89 -11.54
N THR A 92 -3.47 -5.93 -10.80
CA THR A 92 -2.14 -5.57 -11.33
C THR A 92 -1.65 -6.60 -12.34
N PHE A 93 -1.82 -7.88 -12.03
CA PHE A 93 -1.38 -9.03 -12.83
C PHE A 93 -2.56 -9.86 -13.35
N ALA A 94 -3.68 -9.19 -13.68
CA ALA A 94 -4.89 -9.85 -14.19
C ALA A 94 -4.67 -10.67 -15.47
N ASP A 95 -3.61 -10.35 -16.23
CA ASP A 95 -3.14 -11.10 -17.41
C ASP A 95 -2.40 -12.40 -17.05
N ARG A 96 -2.01 -12.59 -15.79
CA ARG A 96 -1.22 -13.75 -15.30
C ARG A 96 -1.76 -14.26 -13.97
N LYS A 97 -3.08 -14.41 -13.88
CA LYS A 97 -3.75 -14.81 -12.64
C LYS A 97 -3.20 -16.12 -12.07
N ILE A 98 -2.92 -16.07 -10.77
CA ILE A 98 -2.59 -17.23 -9.97
C ILE A 98 -3.87 -18.01 -9.70
N THR A 99 -3.87 -19.32 -9.94
CA THR A 99 -5.00 -20.20 -9.63
C THR A 99 -5.12 -20.44 -8.13
N LEU A 100 -6.32 -20.81 -7.67
CA LEU A 100 -6.54 -21.13 -6.25
C LEU A 100 -5.61 -22.24 -5.73
N ALA A 101 -5.30 -23.24 -6.55
CA ALA A 101 -4.37 -24.31 -6.20
C ALA A 101 -2.93 -23.81 -5.99
N GLN A 102 -2.52 -22.77 -6.71
CA GLN A 102 -1.19 -22.18 -6.59
C GLN A 102 -1.11 -21.09 -5.51
N ALA A 103 -2.26 -20.57 -5.10
CA ALA A 103 -2.33 -19.39 -4.21
C ALA A 103 -1.57 -19.57 -2.89
N PRO A 104 -1.61 -20.69 -2.15
CA PRO A 104 -0.90 -20.83 -0.89
C PRO A 104 0.62 -20.71 -1.06
N LEU A 105 1.20 -21.40 -2.04
CA LEU A 105 2.65 -21.34 -2.30
C LEU A 105 3.07 -19.95 -2.79
N LYS A 106 2.26 -19.34 -3.65
CA LYS A 106 2.55 -18.00 -4.17
C LYS A 106 2.39 -16.92 -3.11
N PHE A 107 1.44 -17.08 -2.20
CA PHE A 107 1.30 -16.20 -1.03
C PHE A 107 2.52 -16.32 -0.09
N LEU A 108 3.01 -17.52 0.16
CA LEU A 108 4.24 -17.72 0.93
C LEU A 108 5.45 -17.05 0.26
N GLN A 109 5.60 -17.20 -1.06
CA GLN A 109 6.66 -16.51 -1.81
C GLN A 109 6.52 -14.98 -1.71
N PHE A 110 5.30 -14.45 -1.78
CA PHE A 110 5.02 -13.03 -1.63
C PHE A 110 5.39 -12.53 -0.24
N ASN A 111 5.04 -13.28 0.82
CA ASN A 111 5.42 -13.00 2.21
C ASN A 111 6.94 -12.98 2.40
N VAL A 112 7.66 -13.99 1.89
CA VAL A 112 9.13 -14.06 1.96
C VAL A 112 9.76 -12.83 1.28
N THR A 113 9.26 -12.40 0.14
CA THR A 113 9.74 -11.19 -0.53
C THR A 113 9.48 -9.92 0.31
N SER A 114 8.36 -9.89 1.02
CA SER A 114 7.96 -8.79 1.89
C SER A 114 8.62 -8.83 3.28
N ALA A 115 9.31 -9.92 3.62
CA ALA A 115 9.85 -10.14 4.98
C ALA A 115 10.75 -8.98 5.46
N GLY A 116 11.54 -8.38 4.58
CA GLY A 116 12.35 -7.21 4.93
C GLY A 116 11.52 -6.01 5.35
N SER A 117 10.42 -5.72 4.65
CA SER A 117 9.51 -4.63 5.03
C SER A 117 8.74 -4.93 6.32
N ILE A 118 8.39 -6.19 6.57
CA ILE A 118 7.77 -6.62 7.83
C ILE A 118 8.73 -6.35 8.99
N LEU A 119 9.97 -6.81 8.89
CA LEU A 119 10.99 -6.61 9.91
C LEU A 119 11.23 -5.12 10.19
N ILE A 120 11.34 -4.29 9.16
CA ILE A 120 11.50 -2.84 9.31
C ILE A 120 10.33 -2.25 10.08
N GLN A 121 9.08 -2.59 9.74
CA GLN A 121 7.89 -2.07 10.41
C GLN A 121 7.85 -2.50 11.89
N LEU A 122 8.16 -3.76 12.19
CA LEU A 122 8.18 -4.26 13.57
C LEU A 122 9.30 -3.61 14.39
N ILE A 123 10.49 -3.40 13.80
CA ILE A 123 11.60 -2.70 14.47
C ILE A 123 11.20 -1.26 14.79
N VAL A 124 10.63 -0.53 13.82
CA VAL A 124 10.19 0.85 14.03
C VAL A 124 9.10 0.92 15.10
N ALA A 125 8.11 0.01 15.06
CA ALA A 125 7.05 -0.06 16.05
C ALA A 125 7.61 -0.34 17.45
N THR A 126 8.48 -1.35 17.58
CA THR A 126 9.09 -1.74 18.88
C THR A 126 9.96 -0.61 19.44
N ILE A 127 10.83 -0.01 18.64
CA ILE A 127 11.69 1.10 19.09
C ILE A 127 10.81 2.30 19.47
N GLY A 128 9.82 2.62 18.65
CA GLY A 128 8.91 3.74 18.92
C GLY A 128 8.17 3.55 20.25
N GLU A 129 7.60 2.39 20.49
CA GLU A 129 6.91 2.07 21.73
C GLU A 129 7.85 2.08 22.95
N ARG A 130 9.02 1.43 22.86
CA ARG A 130 9.93 1.26 23.99
C ARG A 130 10.69 2.54 24.37
N VAL A 131 11.04 3.38 23.38
CA VAL A 131 11.84 4.60 23.61
C VAL A 131 10.96 5.81 23.88
N PHE A 132 9.86 5.96 23.13
CA PHE A 132 9.02 7.15 23.18
C PHE A 132 7.66 6.91 23.85
N GLY A 133 7.21 5.66 23.92
CA GLY A 133 5.91 5.28 24.50
C GLY A 133 4.73 5.49 23.56
N LEU A 134 3.57 5.04 24.05
CA LEU A 134 2.29 5.18 23.34
C LEU A 134 1.46 6.28 24.02
N PHE A 135 1.18 7.37 23.30
CA PHE A 135 0.32 8.46 23.80
C PHE A 135 -0.46 9.12 22.66
N LYS A 136 -1.59 9.69 23.01
CA LYS A 136 -2.46 10.40 22.08
C LYS A 136 -1.79 11.70 21.61
N LEU A 137 -1.79 11.93 20.29
CA LEU A 137 -1.28 13.14 19.66
C LEU A 137 -2.40 14.14 19.40
N LEU A 138 -3.49 13.71 18.77
CA LEU A 138 -4.63 14.55 18.43
C LEU A 138 -5.89 13.71 18.20
N THR A 139 -7.05 14.32 18.32
CA THR A 139 -8.33 13.73 17.92
C THR A 139 -8.76 14.33 16.59
N ILE A 140 -9.13 13.49 15.64
CA ILE A 140 -9.76 13.92 14.38
C ILE A 140 -11.26 14.03 14.59
N PRO A 141 -11.85 15.23 14.71
CA PRO A 141 -13.23 15.40 15.17
C PRO A 141 -14.27 14.78 14.23
N VAL A 142 -13.98 14.79 12.91
CA VAL A 142 -14.91 14.33 11.86
C VAL A 142 -15.28 12.85 12.01
N ILE A 143 -14.32 12.03 12.45
CA ILE A 143 -14.48 10.57 12.58
C ILE A 143 -14.31 10.10 14.02
N ASN A 144 -14.20 11.04 14.98
CA ASN A 144 -13.95 10.78 16.40
C ASN A 144 -12.79 9.78 16.60
N TYR A 145 -11.70 9.97 15.85
CA TYR A 145 -10.54 9.09 15.87
C TYR A 145 -9.37 9.72 16.61
N ASP A 146 -8.84 9.01 17.60
CA ASP A 146 -7.64 9.42 18.33
C ASP A 146 -6.39 8.93 17.60
N PHE A 147 -5.71 9.88 16.95
CA PHE A 147 -4.41 9.64 16.33
C PHE A 147 -3.33 9.63 17.42
N ASP A 148 -2.61 8.52 17.52
CA ASP A 148 -1.59 8.30 18.53
C ASP A 148 -0.19 8.03 17.94
N THR A 149 0.83 8.01 18.80
CA THR A 149 2.21 7.73 18.42
C THR A 149 2.37 6.32 17.85
N GLY A 150 1.58 5.34 18.30
CA GLY A 150 1.62 3.98 17.75
C GLY A 150 1.25 3.96 16.27
N THR A 151 0.16 4.64 15.90
CA THR A 151 -0.21 4.83 14.48
C THR A 151 0.89 5.53 13.69
N LEU A 152 1.53 6.56 14.28
CA LEU A 152 2.65 7.27 13.65
C LEU A 152 3.85 6.35 13.40
N TYR A 153 4.22 5.50 14.36
CA TYR A 153 5.34 4.54 14.18
C TYR A 153 5.04 3.55 13.06
N VAL A 154 3.81 3.04 12.99
CA VAL A 154 3.39 2.15 11.91
C VAL A 154 3.46 2.86 10.56
N MET A 155 3.00 4.11 10.44
CA MET A 155 3.11 4.90 9.20
C MET A 155 4.57 5.12 8.78
N ILE A 156 5.45 5.45 9.71
CA ILE A 156 6.90 5.60 9.45
C ILE A 156 7.47 4.25 8.96
N GLY A 157 7.13 3.16 9.63
CA GLY A 157 7.56 1.82 9.24
C GLY A 157 7.09 1.43 7.83
N ILE A 158 5.85 1.75 7.47
CA ILE A 158 5.30 1.54 6.12
C ILE A 158 6.12 2.32 5.08
N LEU A 159 6.39 3.60 5.32
CA LEU A 159 7.15 4.43 4.39
C LEU A 159 8.56 3.87 4.15
N ILE A 160 9.26 3.50 5.22
CA ILE A 160 10.60 2.88 5.10
C ILE A 160 10.51 1.52 4.40
N GLY A 161 9.49 0.71 4.74
CA GLY A 161 9.23 -0.59 4.11
C GLY A 161 8.93 -0.50 2.61
N LEU A 162 8.28 0.58 2.14
CA LEU A 162 8.05 0.83 0.71
C LEU A 162 9.37 1.01 -0.05
N PHE A 163 10.34 1.72 0.52
CA PHE A 163 11.68 1.83 -0.07
C PHE A 163 12.38 0.47 -0.15
N TRP A 164 12.31 -0.32 0.93
CA TRP A 164 12.85 -1.68 0.92
C TRP A 164 12.22 -2.52 -0.21
N ASN A 165 10.90 -2.55 -0.30
CA ASN A 165 10.19 -3.32 -1.32
C ASN A 165 10.57 -2.86 -2.73
N PHE A 166 10.72 -1.56 -2.97
CA PHE A 166 11.15 -1.03 -4.26
C PHE A 166 12.52 -1.59 -4.67
N PHE A 167 13.52 -1.52 -3.78
CA PHE A 167 14.86 -2.05 -4.05
C PHE A 167 14.87 -3.58 -4.16
N ALA A 168 14.11 -4.28 -3.30
CA ALA A 168 14.02 -5.74 -3.32
C ALA A 168 13.40 -6.23 -4.64
N TYR A 169 12.35 -5.59 -5.12
CA TYR A 169 11.73 -5.94 -6.40
C TYR A 169 12.66 -5.70 -7.59
N ASP A 170 13.36 -4.57 -7.62
CA ASP A 170 14.32 -4.27 -8.69
C ASP A 170 15.48 -5.29 -8.71
N ALA A 171 16.00 -5.65 -7.53
CA ALA A 171 17.13 -6.57 -7.40
C ALA A 171 16.76 -8.04 -7.64
N PHE A 172 15.59 -8.52 -7.18
CA PHE A 172 15.26 -9.95 -7.15
C PHE A 172 14.23 -10.37 -8.19
N ILE A 173 13.26 -9.52 -8.53
CA ILE A 173 12.14 -9.88 -9.41
C ILE A 173 12.38 -9.40 -10.84
N TRP A 174 12.85 -8.17 -11.04
CA TRP A 174 13.05 -7.55 -12.35
C TRP A 174 14.50 -7.41 -12.78
N LYS A 175 15.34 -8.32 -12.30
CA LYS A 175 16.73 -8.38 -12.77
C LYS A 175 16.75 -8.40 -14.30
N LYS A 176 17.26 -7.34 -14.93
CA LYS A 176 17.48 -7.32 -16.38
C LYS A 176 18.34 -8.53 -16.73
N LYS A 177 17.80 -9.46 -17.55
CA LYS A 177 18.64 -10.49 -18.15
C LYS A 177 19.73 -9.77 -18.97
N LYS A 178 20.98 -9.97 -18.56
CA LYS A 178 22.14 -9.60 -19.36
C LYS A 178 22.15 -10.43 -20.63
#